data_cc5db0db34eade662c88bc7298b6ccb2
#
_entry.id   cc5db0db34eade662c88bc7298b6ccb2
#
_cell.length_a   1.000
_cell.length_b   1.000
_cell.length_c   1.000
_cell.angle_alpha   90.00
_cell.angle_beta   90.00
_cell.angle_gamma   90.00
#
_symmetry.space_group_name_H-M   'P 1'
#
loop_
_entity.id
_entity.type
_entity.pdbx_description
1 polymer ?
#
loop_
_entity_poly.entity_id
_entity_poly.type
_entity_poly.pdbx_seq_one_letter_code
_entity_poly.pdbx_strand_id
1 'polypeptide(L)'
;MTVKTTHTIMNISGIINCVTHVIFDMDGLLLDTEKIYKHGISTVLGKYGCEYPDDVKAQVLGSQPPDMMRIIFSNTKVGENSGKSRDEIYKEIVDTYTPLMSSAEWMPGALPLVHHLVKHSIPIAIATSSARESFELKTTRHKAELKMFHHIVLGSADPEVKAGKPAPDIFLVAAKRFAEQPDPSKCLVFEDAPNGVIGAKAAKMSCVMVPDPTIPKHRTELADVVIPSLENFRPEWFGLPPFEKEKV
;
A
#
# COMPACT_ATOMS: atom_id res chain seq x y z
N MET A 1 19.07 5.20 25.66
CA MET A 1 19.52 3.97 24.98
C MET A 1 18.86 3.93 23.62
N THR A 2 19.62 4.15 22.56
CA THR A 2 19.10 4.24 21.19
C THR A 2 18.96 2.81 20.66
N VAL A 3 17.74 2.34 20.53
CA VAL A 3 17.45 1.04 19.90
C VAL A 3 17.71 1.21 18.40
N LYS A 4 18.85 0.73 17.92
CA LYS A 4 19.12 0.55 16.50
C LYS A 4 18.28 -0.63 16.01
N THR A 5 17.16 -0.34 15.35
CA THR A 5 16.38 -1.34 14.62
C THR A 5 17.17 -1.69 13.35
N THR A 6 18.00 -2.71 13.44
CA THR A 6 18.67 -3.30 12.27
C THR A 6 17.64 -4.11 11.47
N HIS A 7 17.07 -3.51 10.45
CA HIS A 7 16.35 -4.25 9.41
C HIS A 7 17.40 -5.09 8.68
N THR A 8 17.40 -6.39 8.91
CA THR A 8 18.25 -7.32 8.19
C THR A 8 17.76 -7.39 6.75
N ILE A 9 18.40 -6.65 5.85
CA ILE A 9 18.25 -6.90 4.41
C ILE A 9 18.79 -8.31 4.20
N MET A 10 17.92 -9.26 3.83
CA MET A 10 18.37 -10.57 3.41
C MET A 10 19.33 -10.37 2.24
N ASN A 11 20.55 -10.89 2.35
CA ASN A 11 21.48 -10.97 1.22
C ASN A 11 20.92 -12.03 0.25
N ILE A 12 20.00 -11.62 -0.64
CA ILE A 12 19.44 -12.47 -1.67
C ILE A 12 20.50 -12.59 -2.77
N SER A 13 21.17 -13.72 -2.81
CA SER A 13 22.09 -14.08 -3.88
C SER A 13 21.37 -14.96 -4.88
N GLY A 14 20.71 -14.34 -5.88
CA GLY A 14 20.06 -15.08 -6.96
C GLY A 14 18.68 -14.54 -7.33
N ILE A 15 18.12 -15.09 -8.42
CA ILE A 15 16.76 -14.78 -8.89
C ILE A 15 15.75 -15.56 -8.03
N ILE A 16 14.81 -14.84 -7.44
CA ILE A 16 13.72 -15.44 -6.62
C ILE A 16 12.68 -16.04 -7.55
N ASN A 17 12.26 -15.29 -8.58
CA ASN A 17 11.32 -15.69 -9.60
C ASN A 17 11.53 -14.83 -10.86
N CYS A 18 11.09 -15.31 -12.02
CA CYS A 18 11.09 -14.52 -13.26
C CYS A 18 9.68 -14.03 -13.54
N VAL A 19 9.46 -12.74 -13.36
CA VAL A 19 8.19 -12.08 -13.61
C VAL A 19 8.24 -11.25 -14.89
N THR A 20 7.10 -10.91 -15.44
CA THR A 20 6.96 -10.12 -16.67
C THR A 20 6.05 -8.91 -16.50
N HIS A 21 5.23 -8.88 -15.46
CA HIS A 21 4.24 -7.84 -15.18
C HIS A 21 4.34 -7.39 -13.72
N VAL A 22 4.04 -6.11 -13.47
CA VAL A 22 4.12 -5.56 -12.11
C VAL A 22 2.79 -4.89 -11.75
N ILE A 23 2.30 -5.16 -10.55
CA ILE A 23 1.07 -4.60 -10.01
C ILE A 23 1.42 -3.89 -8.71
N PHE A 24 1.01 -2.64 -8.57
CA PHE A 24 1.26 -1.83 -7.38
C PHE A 24 -0.02 -1.61 -6.59
N ASP A 25 0.05 -1.76 -5.28
CA ASP A 25 -0.86 -1.01 -4.42
C ASP A 25 -0.58 0.50 -4.54
N MET A 26 -1.44 1.34 -3.98
CA MET A 26 -1.30 2.79 -4.08
C MET A 26 -1.05 3.46 -2.73
N ASP A 27 -1.92 3.21 -1.76
CA ASP A 27 -1.93 3.94 -0.50
C ASP A 27 -0.83 3.43 0.44
N GLY A 28 0.09 4.30 0.85
CA GLY A 28 1.24 3.90 1.66
C GLY A 28 2.38 3.24 0.88
N LEU A 29 2.16 2.91 -0.41
CA LEU A 29 3.17 2.32 -1.29
C LEU A 29 3.64 3.26 -2.39
N LEU A 30 2.73 3.71 -3.27
CA LEU A 30 3.03 4.70 -4.31
C LEU A 30 2.88 6.11 -3.80
N LEU A 31 1.83 6.39 -3.01
CA LEU A 31 1.53 7.69 -2.44
C LEU A 31 1.60 7.67 -0.91
N ASP A 32 2.22 8.70 -0.33
CA ASP A 32 2.35 8.88 1.13
C ASP A 32 1.02 9.37 1.74
N THR A 33 0.01 8.54 1.66
CA THR A 33 -1.32 8.80 2.22
C THR A 33 -1.40 8.46 3.71
N GLU A 34 -0.50 7.61 4.21
CA GLU A 34 -0.50 7.18 5.61
C GLU A 34 -0.22 8.34 6.58
N LYS A 35 0.64 9.29 6.20
CA LYS A 35 0.83 10.53 6.98
C LYS A 35 -0.46 11.32 7.13
N ILE A 36 -1.24 11.39 6.05
CA ILE A 36 -2.50 12.15 6.02
C ILE A 36 -3.54 11.45 6.88
N TYR A 37 -3.68 10.13 6.78
CA TYR A 37 -4.57 9.34 7.64
C TYR A 37 -4.16 9.47 9.11
N LYS A 38 -2.87 9.29 9.43
CA LYS A 38 -2.34 9.46 10.78
C LYS A 38 -2.67 10.85 11.34
N HIS A 39 -2.48 11.89 10.53
CA HIS A 39 -2.81 13.27 10.94
C HIS A 39 -4.31 13.41 11.26
N GLY A 40 -5.19 12.93 10.39
CA GLY A 40 -6.65 12.99 10.61
C GLY A 40 -7.08 12.27 11.90
N ILE A 41 -6.61 11.03 12.08
CA ILE A 41 -6.93 10.23 13.27
C ILE A 41 -6.38 10.90 14.52
N SER A 42 -5.09 11.27 14.54
CA SER A 42 -4.44 11.88 15.70
C SER A 42 -5.10 13.22 16.10
N THR A 43 -5.50 14.04 15.11
CA THR A 43 -6.17 15.31 15.36
C THR A 43 -7.52 15.10 16.04
N VAL A 44 -8.33 14.18 15.54
CA VAL A 44 -9.65 13.90 16.13
C VAL A 44 -9.53 13.24 17.49
N LEU A 45 -8.64 12.27 17.68
CA LEU A 45 -8.40 11.66 18.99
C LEU A 45 -7.90 12.68 20.00
N GLY A 46 -6.96 13.55 19.60
CA GLY A 46 -6.42 14.62 20.44
C GLY A 46 -7.47 15.62 20.92
N LYS A 47 -8.47 15.95 20.07
CA LYS A 47 -9.62 16.79 20.44
C LYS A 47 -10.39 16.24 21.65
N TYR A 48 -10.39 14.91 21.84
CA TYR A 48 -11.04 14.21 22.95
C TYR A 48 -10.05 13.75 24.03
N GLY A 49 -8.82 14.29 24.04
CA GLY A 49 -7.81 13.97 25.03
C GLY A 49 -7.26 12.53 24.93
N CYS A 50 -7.33 11.94 23.74
CA CYS A 50 -6.80 10.61 23.44
C CYS A 50 -5.56 10.69 22.54
N GLU A 51 -4.60 9.78 22.79
CA GLU A 51 -3.46 9.56 21.89
C GLU A 51 -3.81 8.52 20.81
N TYR A 52 -3.04 8.49 19.74
CA TYR A 52 -3.04 7.45 18.71
C TYR A 52 -1.71 6.69 18.76
N PRO A 53 -1.59 5.65 19.60
CA PRO A 53 -0.34 4.93 19.80
C PRO A 53 0.09 4.13 18.56
N ASP A 54 1.39 3.90 18.41
CA ASP A 54 1.94 3.19 17.24
C ASP A 54 1.48 1.72 17.16
N ASP A 55 1.21 1.06 18.29
CA ASP A 55 0.66 -0.29 18.31
C ASP A 55 -0.80 -0.35 17.84
N VAL A 56 -1.60 0.68 18.12
CA VAL A 56 -2.96 0.83 17.57
C VAL A 56 -2.87 1.16 16.08
N LYS A 57 -1.96 2.05 15.67
CA LYS A 57 -1.69 2.34 14.25
C LYS A 57 -1.37 1.06 13.49
N ALA A 58 -0.45 0.24 13.98
CA ALA A 58 -0.05 -1.02 13.34
C ALA A 58 -1.20 -2.01 13.13
N GLN A 59 -2.21 -1.99 14.01
CA GLN A 59 -3.41 -2.81 13.86
C GLN A 59 -4.39 -2.24 12.84
N VAL A 60 -4.44 -0.93 12.69
CA VAL A 60 -5.35 -0.19 11.79
C VAL A 60 -4.87 -0.26 10.34
N LEU A 61 -3.55 -0.29 10.11
CA LEU A 61 -2.98 -0.29 8.76
C LEU A 61 -3.55 -1.40 7.87
N GLY A 62 -4.07 -1.03 6.70
CA GLY A 62 -4.69 -1.93 5.73
C GLY A 62 -6.06 -2.50 6.15
N SER A 63 -6.67 -1.99 7.24
CA SER A 63 -8.01 -2.42 7.65
C SER A 63 -9.10 -1.57 6.96
N GLN A 64 -10.28 -2.17 6.82
CA GLN A 64 -11.46 -1.45 6.33
C GLN A 64 -12.05 -0.54 7.44
N PRO A 65 -12.79 0.54 7.09
CA PRO A 65 -13.28 1.50 8.05
C PRO A 65 -14.02 0.93 9.28
N PRO A 66 -14.91 -0.08 9.16
CA PRO A 66 -15.58 -0.65 10.32
C PRO A 66 -14.61 -1.31 11.31
N ASP A 67 -13.60 -2.03 10.80
CA ASP A 67 -12.57 -2.66 11.62
C ASP A 67 -11.61 -1.63 12.22
N MET A 68 -11.19 -0.64 11.43
CA MET A 68 -10.40 0.49 11.91
C MET A 68 -11.08 1.15 13.12
N MET A 69 -12.37 1.49 13.01
CA MET A 69 -13.10 2.14 14.09
C MET A 69 -13.29 1.23 15.30
N ARG A 70 -13.49 -0.08 15.07
CA ARG A 70 -13.54 -1.07 16.15
C ARG A 70 -12.22 -1.11 16.91
N ILE A 71 -11.09 -1.14 16.22
CA ILE A 71 -9.73 -1.14 16.81
C ILE A 71 -9.51 0.14 17.62
N ILE A 72 -9.77 1.31 17.04
CA ILE A 72 -9.59 2.61 17.72
C ILE A 72 -10.41 2.68 18.99
N PHE A 73 -11.70 2.35 18.94
CA PHE A 73 -12.59 2.39 20.12
C PHE A 73 -12.22 1.37 21.20
N SER A 74 -11.66 0.22 20.81
CA SER A 74 -11.25 -0.81 21.77
C SER A 74 -9.92 -0.49 22.46
N ASN A 75 -9.08 0.35 21.85
CA ASN A 75 -7.73 0.65 22.34
C ASN A 75 -7.55 2.10 22.80
N THR A 76 -8.60 2.93 22.68
CA THR A 76 -8.57 4.32 23.16
C THR A 76 -9.87 4.64 23.91
N LYS A 77 -9.85 5.72 24.69
CA LYS A 77 -11.05 6.19 25.42
C LYS A 77 -11.91 7.17 24.59
N VAL A 78 -11.74 7.22 23.27
CA VAL A 78 -12.41 8.22 22.43
C VAL A 78 -13.93 8.14 22.52
N GLY A 79 -14.50 6.93 22.58
CA GLY A 79 -15.95 6.74 22.75
C GLY A 79 -16.47 7.29 24.09
N GLU A 80 -15.74 6.99 25.18
CA GLU A 80 -16.09 7.47 26.52
C GLU A 80 -15.95 9.00 26.63
N ASN A 81 -14.81 9.54 26.18
CA ASN A 81 -14.50 10.95 26.32
C ASN A 81 -15.35 11.83 25.41
N SER A 82 -15.73 11.37 24.22
CA SER A 82 -16.53 12.12 23.26
C SER A 82 -18.04 11.97 23.47
N GLY A 83 -18.49 10.85 24.02
CA GLY A 83 -19.89 10.44 24.05
C GLY A 83 -20.49 10.14 22.67
N LYS A 84 -19.64 9.97 21.63
CA LYS A 84 -20.05 9.79 20.24
C LYS A 84 -19.96 8.32 19.79
N SER A 85 -20.76 7.99 18.80
CA SER A 85 -20.71 6.71 18.11
C SER A 85 -19.44 6.58 17.23
N ARG A 86 -19.14 5.35 16.78
CA ARG A 86 -18.06 5.08 15.83
C ARG A 86 -18.24 5.83 14.52
N ASP A 87 -19.45 5.91 14.01
CA ASP A 87 -19.75 6.57 12.74
C ASP A 87 -19.56 8.09 12.83
N GLU A 88 -19.92 8.70 13.96
CA GLU A 88 -19.71 10.14 14.17
C GLU A 88 -18.21 10.48 14.27
N ILE A 89 -17.43 9.68 15.01
CA ILE A 89 -15.96 9.86 15.09
C ILE A 89 -15.32 9.58 13.73
N TYR A 90 -15.76 8.53 13.03
CA TYR A 90 -15.27 8.25 11.67
C TYR A 90 -15.51 9.42 10.73
N LYS A 91 -16.71 9.99 10.78
CA LYS A 91 -17.03 11.18 9.97
C LYS A 91 -16.09 12.36 10.27
N GLU A 92 -15.83 12.66 11.54
CA GLU A 92 -14.88 13.71 11.92
C GLU A 92 -13.47 13.45 11.38
N ILE A 93 -13.00 12.19 11.46
CA ILE A 93 -11.71 11.77 10.91
C ILE A 93 -11.67 12.01 9.39
N VAL A 94 -12.70 11.56 8.68
CA VAL A 94 -12.83 11.76 7.22
C VAL A 94 -12.86 13.24 6.86
N ASP A 95 -13.67 14.04 7.54
CA ASP A 95 -13.79 15.48 7.32
C ASP A 95 -12.44 16.20 7.58
N THR A 96 -11.62 15.67 8.50
CA THR A 96 -10.31 16.24 8.84
C THR A 96 -9.24 15.92 7.78
N TYR A 97 -9.17 14.68 7.29
CA TYR A 97 -8.11 14.32 6.35
C TYR A 97 -8.46 14.58 4.87
N THR A 98 -9.75 14.58 4.50
CA THR A 98 -10.18 14.71 3.09
C THR A 98 -9.60 15.95 2.40
N PRO A 99 -9.60 17.17 3.01
CA PRO A 99 -9.01 18.33 2.37
C PRO A 99 -7.51 18.21 2.08
N LEU A 100 -6.82 17.33 2.80
CA LEU A 100 -5.38 17.12 2.68
C LEU A 100 -5.01 16.07 1.64
N MET A 101 -5.96 15.22 1.20
CA MET A 101 -5.67 14.10 0.30
C MET A 101 -5.05 14.51 -1.03
N SER A 102 -5.44 15.67 -1.56
CA SER A 102 -4.85 16.19 -2.80
C SER A 102 -3.38 16.64 -2.66
N SER A 103 -2.84 16.67 -1.45
CA SER A 103 -1.42 16.97 -1.19
C SER A 103 -0.55 15.71 -1.04
N ALA A 104 -1.12 14.51 -1.20
CA ALA A 104 -0.34 13.27 -1.14
C ALA A 104 0.82 13.32 -2.14
N GLU A 105 2.01 12.99 -1.70
CA GLU A 105 3.23 12.97 -2.50
C GLU A 105 3.62 11.51 -2.84
N TRP A 106 4.47 11.34 -3.82
CA TRP A 106 5.01 10.03 -4.14
C TRP A 106 5.92 9.53 -3.00
N MET A 107 5.80 8.23 -2.70
CA MET A 107 6.72 7.58 -1.77
C MET A 107 8.14 7.55 -2.33
N PRO A 108 9.17 7.56 -1.45
CA PRO A 108 10.57 7.45 -1.87
C PRO A 108 10.81 6.21 -2.76
N GLY A 109 11.44 6.41 -3.91
CA GLY A 109 11.71 5.35 -4.89
C GLY A 109 10.55 4.96 -5.80
N ALA A 110 9.32 5.41 -5.55
CA ALA A 110 8.15 5.01 -6.35
C ALA A 110 8.25 5.48 -7.81
N LEU A 111 8.41 6.78 -8.05
CA LEU A 111 8.54 7.31 -9.41
C LEU A 111 9.78 6.77 -10.15
N PRO A 112 10.98 6.73 -9.56
CA PRO A 112 12.13 6.10 -10.20
C PRO A 112 11.88 4.66 -10.63
N LEU A 113 11.22 3.85 -9.80
CA LEU A 113 10.86 2.47 -10.15
C LEU A 113 9.85 2.42 -11.30
N VAL A 114 8.78 3.22 -11.23
CA VAL A 114 7.77 3.29 -12.31
C VAL A 114 8.42 3.68 -13.64
N HIS A 115 9.24 4.73 -13.66
CA HIS A 115 9.95 5.17 -14.86
C HIS A 115 10.90 4.08 -15.40
N HIS A 116 11.59 3.38 -14.51
CA HIS A 116 12.48 2.29 -14.90
C HIS A 116 11.71 1.16 -15.60
N LEU A 117 10.59 0.71 -15.01
CA LEU A 117 9.78 -0.35 -15.60
C LEU A 117 9.19 0.06 -16.95
N VAL A 118 8.69 1.29 -17.07
CA VAL A 118 8.16 1.83 -18.33
C VAL A 118 9.25 1.92 -19.39
N LYS A 119 10.46 2.41 -19.04
CA LYS A 119 11.62 2.47 -19.94
C LYS A 119 11.97 1.10 -20.52
N HIS A 120 11.79 0.05 -19.75
CA HIS A 120 12.07 -1.33 -20.16
C HIS A 120 10.83 -2.07 -20.71
N SER A 121 9.74 -1.34 -21.01
CA SER A 121 8.49 -1.90 -21.54
C SER A 121 7.91 -3.02 -20.67
N ILE A 122 8.10 -2.96 -19.37
CA ILE A 122 7.44 -3.86 -18.41
C ILE A 122 6.02 -3.35 -18.16
N PRO A 123 4.98 -4.14 -18.44
CA PRO A 123 3.61 -3.74 -18.18
C PRO A 123 3.36 -3.55 -16.67
N ILE A 124 2.74 -2.40 -16.33
CA ILE A 124 2.46 -2.03 -14.95
C ILE A 124 0.99 -1.67 -14.75
N ALA A 125 0.43 -1.98 -13.60
CA ALA A 125 -0.94 -1.63 -13.21
C ALA A 125 -1.01 -1.20 -11.75
N ILE A 126 -2.09 -0.49 -11.39
CA ILE A 126 -2.42 -0.17 -10.00
C ILE A 126 -3.60 -1.02 -9.56
N ALA A 127 -3.55 -1.56 -8.34
CA ALA A 127 -4.60 -2.33 -7.68
C ALA A 127 -4.84 -1.79 -6.27
N THR A 128 -5.71 -0.77 -6.14
CA THR A 128 -5.98 -0.08 -4.86
C THR A 128 -7.36 -0.38 -4.30
N SER A 129 -7.48 -0.49 -2.98
CA SER A 129 -8.76 -0.62 -2.29
C SER A 129 -9.55 0.70 -2.21
N SER A 130 -8.99 1.81 -2.67
CA SER A 130 -9.62 3.13 -2.64
C SER A 130 -10.94 3.16 -3.42
N ALA A 131 -11.93 3.84 -2.87
CA ALA A 131 -13.12 4.24 -3.60
C ALA A 131 -12.78 5.27 -4.68
N ARG A 132 -13.62 5.39 -5.71
CA ARG A 132 -13.37 6.27 -6.88
C ARG A 132 -13.11 7.72 -6.47
N GLU A 133 -13.95 8.28 -5.62
CA GLU A 133 -13.85 9.67 -5.18
C GLU A 133 -12.54 9.92 -4.42
N SER A 134 -12.18 8.99 -3.54
CA SER A 134 -10.92 9.06 -2.79
C SER A 134 -9.71 8.93 -3.70
N PHE A 135 -9.76 8.02 -4.68
CA PHE A 135 -8.71 7.86 -5.69
C PHE A 135 -8.52 9.14 -6.50
N GLU A 136 -9.59 9.73 -7.03
CA GLU A 136 -9.54 10.96 -7.82
C GLU A 136 -8.94 12.13 -7.03
N LEU A 137 -9.30 12.23 -5.75
CA LEU A 137 -8.78 13.28 -4.87
C LEU A 137 -7.27 13.12 -4.61
N LYS A 138 -6.83 11.93 -4.20
CA LYS A 138 -5.42 11.60 -3.94
C LYS A 138 -4.53 11.81 -5.16
N THR A 139 -5.06 11.52 -6.33
CA THR A 139 -4.31 11.55 -7.59
C THR A 139 -4.46 12.85 -8.38
N THR A 140 -5.12 13.87 -7.81
CA THR A 140 -5.37 15.15 -8.49
C THR A 140 -4.10 15.77 -9.09
N ARG A 141 -2.97 15.66 -8.40
CA ARG A 141 -1.67 16.23 -8.81
C ARG A 141 -0.80 15.27 -9.63
N HIS A 142 -1.23 13.99 -9.80
CA HIS A 142 -0.42 12.91 -10.36
C HIS A 142 -1.00 12.35 -11.67
N LYS A 143 -1.90 13.09 -12.32
CA LYS A 143 -2.60 12.62 -13.53
C LYS A 143 -1.67 12.31 -14.72
N ALA A 144 -0.53 12.98 -14.79
CA ALA A 144 0.44 12.75 -15.86
C ALA A 144 1.14 11.38 -15.65
N GLU A 145 1.57 11.11 -14.44
CA GLU A 145 2.28 9.89 -14.07
C GLU A 145 1.36 8.67 -14.12
N LEU A 146 0.08 8.83 -13.76
CA LEU A 146 -0.90 7.75 -13.85
C LEU A 146 -1.11 7.22 -15.27
N LYS A 147 -0.84 8.04 -16.30
CA LYS A 147 -0.90 7.60 -17.72
C LYS A 147 0.18 6.58 -18.07
N MET A 148 1.19 6.41 -17.25
CA MET A 148 2.22 5.38 -17.42
C MET A 148 1.71 3.97 -17.12
N PHE A 149 0.65 3.85 -16.34
CA PHE A 149 0.05 2.56 -16.00
C PHE A 149 -0.93 2.11 -17.10
N HIS A 150 -0.86 0.85 -17.46
CA HIS A 150 -1.73 0.26 -18.48
C HIS A 150 -3.20 0.30 -18.06
N HIS A 151 -3.47 0.08 -16.77
CA HIS A 151 -4.81 0.19 -16.20
C HIS A 151 -4.75 0.34 -14.67
N ILE A 152 -5.88 0.70 -14.10
CA ILE A 152 -6.08 0.89 -12.67
C ILE A 152 -7.33 0.12 -12.25
N VAL A 153 -7.21 -0.73 -11.23
CA VAL A 153 -8.32 -1.46 -10.63
C VAL A 153 -8.65 -0.80 -9.29
N LEU A 154 -9.88 -0.32 -9.15
CA LEU A 154 -10.41 0.28 -7.92
C LEU A 154 -11.25 -0.77 -7.20
N GLY A 155 -10.69 -1.44 -6.19
CA GLY A 155 -11.30 -2.61 -5.55
C GLY A 155 -12.70 -2.39 -5.00
N SER A 156 -13.00 -1.18 -4.51
CA SER A 156 -14.33 -0.84 -3.98
C SER A 156 -15.34 -0.43 -5.06
N ALA A 157 -14.92 -0.16 -6.29
CA ALA A 157 -15.78 0.34 -7.36
C ALA A 157 -15.84 -0.59 -8.58
N ASP A 158 -14.95 -1.55 -8.67
CA ASP A 158 -14.84 -2.44 -9.81
C ASP A 158 -15.77 -3.65 -9.66
N PRO A 159 -16.73 -3.87 -10.58
CA PRO A 159 -17.72 -4.94 -10.45
C PRO A 159 -17.12 -6.36 -10.59
N GLU A 160 -15.92 -6.52 -11.12
CA GLU A 160 -15.23 -7.81 -11.19
C GLU A 160 -14.54 -8.19 -9.87
N VAL A 161 -14.27 -7.21 -8.99
CA VAL A 161 -13.72 -7.46 -7.65
C VAL A 161 -14.86 -7.80 -6.70
N LYS A 162 -15.00 -9.07 -6.33
CA LYS A 162 -16.09 -9.56 -5.48
C LYS A 162 -15.80 -9.43 -4.00
N ALA A 163 -14.53 -9.56 -3.64
CA ALA A 163 -14.06 -9.39 -2.27
C ALA A 163 -12.79 -8.53 -2.25
N GLY A 164 -12.72 -7.61 -1.28
CA GLY A 164 -11.54 -6.78 -1.06
C GLY A 164 -10.39 -7.55 -0.40
N LYS A 165 -9.18 -6.98 -0.41
CA LYS A 165 -8.01 -7.52 0.30
C LYS A 165 -8.41 -7.89 1.74
N PRO A 166 -8.08 -9.09 2.23
CA PRO A 166 -7.04 -10.00 1.75
C PRO A 166 -7.47 -11.03 0.69
N ALA A 167 -8.67 -10.93 0.09
CA ALA A 167 -9.03 -11.77 -1.06
C ALA A 167 -8.15 -11.43 -2.28
N PRO A 168 -7.90 -12.41 -3.17
CA PRO A 168 -7.01 -12.23 -4.32
C PRO A 168 -7.63 -11.46 -5.48
N ASP A 169 -8.93 -11.20 -5.45
CA ASP A 169 -9.75 -10.74 -6.57
C ASP A 169 -9.14 -9.55 -7.31
N ILE A 170 -8.75 -8.51 -6.57
CA ILE A 170 -8.22 -7.27 -7.16
C ILE A 170 -6.95 -7.52 -7.98
N PHE A 171 -6.06 -8.40 -7.50
CA PHE A 171 -4.82 -8.76 -8.19
C PHE A 171 -5.08 -9.65 -9.40
N LEU A 172 -6.00 -10.61 -9.28
CA LEU A 172 -6.41 -11.47 -10.41
C LEU A 172 -7.09 -10.65 -11.51
N VAL A 173 -7.94 -9.68 -11.16
CA VAL A 173 -8.55 -8.75 -12.11
C VAL A 173 -7.49 -7.90 -12.78
N ALA A 174 -6.53 -7.37 -12.01
CA ALA A 174 -5.44 -6.59 -12.57
C ALA A 174 -4.59 -7.42 -13.56
N ALA A 175 -4.22 -8.64 -13.21
CA ALA A 175 -3.46 -9.52 -14.11
C ALA A 175 -4.24 -9.85 -15.40
N LYS A 176 -5.53 -10.16 -15.29
CA LYS A 176 -6.40 -10.47 -16.43
C LYS A 176 -6.56 -9.33 -17.42
N ARG A 177 -6.44 -8.08 -16.95
CA ARG A 177 -6.61 -6.87 -17.81
C ARG A 177 -5.37 -6.44 -18.58
N PHE A 178 -4.22 -7.02 -18.32
CA PHE A 178 -3.10 -6.88 -19.24
C PHE A 178 -3.42 -7.56 -20.56
N ALA A 179 -2.94 -6.99 -21.66
CA ALA A 179 -3.21 -7.52 -23.02
C ALA A 179 -2.73 -8.96 -23.17
N GLU A 180 -1.60 -9.28 -22.53
CA GLU A 180 -0.96 -10.59 -22.54
C GLU A 180 -1.66 -11.61 -21.62
N GLN A 181 -2.54 -11.17 -20.70
CA GLN A 181 -3.21 -12.00 -19.70
C GLN A 181 -2.24 -12.98 -19.00
N PRO A 182 -1.19 -12.48 -18.34
CA PRO A 182 -0.12 -13.32 -17.80
C PRO A 182 -0.66 -14.31 -16.77
N ASP A 183 0.01 -15.49 -16.68
CA ASP A 183 -0.17 -16.34 -15.54
C ASP A 183 0.15 -15.57 -14.24
N PRO A 184 -0.65 -15.67 -13.19
CA PRO A 184 -0.42 -14.97 -11.93
C PRO A 184 1.00 -15.12 -11.38
N SER A 185 1.64 -16.30 -11.57
CA SER A 185 3.03 -16.53 -11.14
C SER A 185 4.05 -15.66 -11.89
N LYS A 186 3.67 -15.01 -13.01
CA LYS A 186 4.48 -14.05 -13.75
C LYS A 186 4.23 -12.60 -13.35
N CYS A 187 3.40 -12.38 -12.34
CA CYS A 187 3.12 -11.06 -11.79
C CYS A 187 3.89 -10.84 -10.49
N LEU A 188 4.46 -9.64 -10.34
CA LEU A 188 5.03 -9.15 -9.09
C LEU A 188 4.10 -8.09 -8.51
N VAL A 189 3.71 -8.27 -7.26
CA VAL A 189 2.93 -7.29 -6.50
C VAL A 189 3.86 -6.52 -5.56
N PHE A 190 3.71 -5.19 -5.52
CA PHE A 190 4.25 -4.34 -4.47
C PHE A 190 3.14 -3.93 -3.53
N GLU A 191 3.36 -4.09 -2.23
CA GLU A 191 2.40 -3.84 -1.17
C GLU A 191 3.05 -3.25 0.08
N ASP A 192 2.29 -2.49 0.87
CA ASP A 192 2.74 -1.96 2.17
C ASP A 192 2.05 -2.66 3.34
N ALA A 193 0.87 -3.24 3.12
CA ALA A 193 -0.01 -3.76 4.15
C ALA A 193 -0.11 -5.31 4.16
N PRO A 194 -0.19 -5.94 5.35
CA PRO A 194 -0.30 -7.40 5.47
C PRO A 194 -1.48 -8.01 4.70
N ASN A 195 -2.64 -7.33 4.67
CA ASN A 195 -3.82 -7.83 3.95
C ASN A 195 -3.59 -7.89 2.43
N GLY A 196 -2.84 -6.93 1.88
CA GLY A 196 -2.47 -6.96 0.48
C GLY A 196 -1.47 -8.07 0.15
N VAL A 197 -0.48 -8.28 1.03
CA VAL A 197 0.46 -9.42 0.89
C VAL A 197 -0.30 -10.75 0.89
N ILE A 198 -1.24 -10.96 1.83
CA ILE A 198 -2.08 -12.16 1.86
C ILE A 198 -2.85 -12.31 0.54
N GLY A 199 -3.45 -11.25 0.03
CA GLY A 199 -4.18 -11.25 -1.24
C GLY A 199 -3.28 -11.60 -2.44
N ALA A 200 -2.07 -11.03 -2.52
CA ALA A 200 -1.10 -11.34 -3.56
C ALA A 200 -0.67 -12.81 -3.53
N LYS A 201 -0.38 -13.33 -2.34
CA LYS A 201 -0.02 -14.75 -2.16
C LYS A 201 -1.19 -15.69 -2.47
N ALA A 202 -2.42 -15.32 -2.10
CA ALA A 202 -3.63 -16.06 -2.47
C ALA A 202 -3.85 -16.06 -4.00
N ALA A 203 -3.47 -14.97 -4.69
CA ALA A 203 -3.45 -14.90 -6.15
C ALA A 203 -2.31 -15.70 -6.80
N LYS A 204 -1.41 -16.32 -6.02
CA LYS A 204 -0.21 -17.03 -6.48
C LYS A 204 0.82 -16.12 -7.17
N MET A 205 0.85 -14.87 -6.78
CA MET A 205 1.80 -13.88 -7.27
C MET A 205 3.01 -13.76 -6.36
N SER A 206 4.16 -13.32 -6.91
CA SER A 206 5.28 -12.85 -6.11
C SER A 206 4.93 -11.52 -5.45
N CYS A 207 5.45 -11.29 -4.23
CA CYS A 207 5.13 -10.08 -3.49
C CYS A 207 6.37 -9.49 -2.80
N VAL A 208 6.63 -8.21 -3.08
CA VAL A 208 7.57 -7.36 -2.32
C VAL A 208 6.76 -6.50 -1.36
N MET A 209 7.08 -6.56 -0.09
CA MET A 209 6.45 -5.72 0.93
C MET A 209 7.35 -4.56 1.34
N VAL A 210 6.76 -3.36 1.40
CA VAL A 210 7.39 -2.13 1.90
C VAL A 210 6.59 -1.66 3.12
N PRO A 211 6.73 -2.33 4.27
CA PRO A 211 5.85 -2.09 5.41
C PRO A 211 6.14 -0.77 6.12
N ASP A 212 5.10 -0.14 6.68
CA ASP A 212 5.30 0.89 7.70
C ASP A 212 6.15 0.31 8.85
N PRO A 213 7.12 1.07 9.39
CA PRO A 213 8.01 0.59 10.46
C PRO A 213 7.30 0.11 11.74
N THR A 214 6.05 0.50 11.95
CA THR A 214 5.25 0.06 13.10
C THR A 214 4.67 -1.34 12.93
N ILE A 215 4.65 -1.90 11.71
CA ILE A 215 4.13 -3.25 11.46
C ILE A 215 5.09 -4.30 12.07
N PRO A 216 4.58 -5.17 12.97
CA PRO A 216 5.39 -6.21 13.57
C PRO A 216 5.94 -7.20 12.53
N LYS A 217 7.21 -7.63 12.71
CA LYS A 217 7.91 -8.50 11.75
C LYS A 217 7.12 -9.78 11.37
N HIS A 218 6.46 -10.41 12.34
CA HIS A 218 5.68 -11.63 12.08
C HIS A 218 4.53 -11.42 11.09
N ARG A 219 4.07 -10.17 10.89
CA ARG A 219 3.03 -9.85 9.91
C ARG A 219 3.56 -9.60 8.50
N THR A 220 4.89 -9.62 8.32
CA THR A 220 5.53 -9.40 7.01
C THR A 220 6.07 -10.70 6.39
N GLU A 221 6.02 -11.82 7.11
CA GLU A 221 6.69 -13.08 6.76
C GLU A 221 6.15 -13.78 5.51
N LEU A 222 4.94 -13.46 5.06
CA LEU A 222 4.36 -14.03 3.85
C LEU A 222 4.91 -13.41 2.56
N ALA A 223 5.51 -12.22 2.63
CA ALA A 223 6.11 -11.59 1.47
C ALA A 223 7.37 -12.34 1.03
N ASP A 224 7.62 -12.42 -0.27
CA ASP A 224 8.85 -13.04 -0.80
C ASP A 224 10.07 -12.19 -0.49
N VAL A 225 9.89 -10.86 -0.44
CA VAL A 225 10.93 -9.88 -0.05
C VAL A 225 10.30 -8.78 0.78
N VAL A 226 11.01 -8.35 1.83
CA VAL A 226 10.64 -7.19 2.65
C VAL A 226 11.75 -6.17 2.57
N ILE A 227 11.42 -4.95 2.16
CA ILE A 227 12.38 -3.83 2.04
C ILE A 227 11.85 -2.60 2.77
N PRO A 228 12.72 -1.74 3.31
CA PRO A 228 12.29 -0.56 4.06
C PRO A 228 11.79 0.59 3.16
N SER A 229 12.16 0.59 1.87
CA SER A 229 11.77 1.60 0.87
C SER A 229 11.86 0.99 -0.52
N LEU A 230 11.08 1.49 -1.48
CA LEU A 230 11.22 1.12 -2.90
C LEU A 230 12.61 1.48 -3.46
N GLU A 231 13.34 2.40 -2.87
CA GLU A 231 14.74 2.71 -3.21
C GLU A 231 15.68 1.52 -2.99
N ASN A 232 15.30 0.57 -2.14
CA ASN A 232 16.08 -0.63 -1.84
C ASN A 232 15.72 -1.82 -2.73
N PHE A 233 14.75 -1.67 -3.61
CA PHE A 233 14.35 -2.72 -4.52
C PHE A 233 15.45 -2.97 -5.57
N ARG A 234 15.66 -4.25 -5.89
CA ARG A 234 16.56 -4.70 -6.95
C ARG A 234 15.78 -5.51 -7.96
N PRO A 235 15.51 -4.95 -9.15
CA PRO A 235 14.72 -5.60 -10.19
C PRO A 235 15.23 -6.99 -10.58
N GLU A 236 16.54 -7.17 -10.56
CA GLU A 236 17.21 -8.44 -10.88
C GLU A 236 16.83 -9.62 -9.97
N TRP A 237 16.31 -9.37 -8.76
CA TRP A 237 15.78 -10.44 -7.91
C TRP A 237 14.59 -11.16 -8.54
N PHE A 238 13.89 -10.48 -9.43
CA PHE A 238 12.69 -11.01 -10.10
C PHE A 238 12.90 -11.16 -11.62
N GLY A 239 14.15 -11.20 -12.09
CA GLY A 239 14.48 -11.35 -13.50
C GLY A 239 14.15 -10.13 -14.35
N LEU A 240 13.86 -8.99 -13.73
CA LEU A 240 13.64 -7.72 -14.40
C LEU A 240 14.98 -7.04 -14.71
N PRO A 241 15.04 -6.15 -15.73
CA PRO A 241 16.26 -5.40 -16.04
C PRO A 241 16.79 -4.64 -14.81
N PRO A 242 18.09 -4.68 -14.51
CA PRO A 242 18.66 -3.96 -13.37
C PRO A 242 18.59 -2.45 -13.57
N PHE A 243 18.59 -1.69 -12.48
CA PHE A 243 18.78 -0.25 -12.55
C PHE A 243 20.11 0.09 -13.22
N GLU A 244 20.12 1.14 -14.04
CA GLU A 244 21.36 1.65 -14.61
C GLU A 244 22.29 2.11 -13.47
N LYS A 245 23.56 1.71 -13.55
CA LYS A 245 24.56 2.25 -12.64
C LYS A 245 24.71 3.74 -12.97
N GLU A 246 24.56 4.60 -11.99
CA GLU A 246 24.95 5.99 -12.17
C GLU A 246 26.42 6.01 -12.65
N LYS A 247 26.64 6.66 -13.78
CA LYS A 247 28.01 6.92 -14.23
C LYS A 247 28.61 7.92 -13.24
N VAL A 248 29.46 7.44 -12.32
CA VAL A 248 30.29 8.26 -11.44
C VAL A 248 31.28 9.05 -12.30
#